data_2dea97ed2b9a0089a008505b4cdf33e9
#
_entry.id   2dea97ed2b9a0089a008505b4cdf33e9
#
_cell.length_a   1.000
_cell.length_b   1.000
_cell.length_c   1.000
_cell.angle_alpha   90.00
_cell.angle_beta   90.00
_cell.angle_gamma   90.00
#
_symmetry.space_group_name_H-M   'P 1'
#
loop_
_entity.id
_entity.type
_entity.pdbx_description
1 polymer ?
#
loop_
_entity_poly.entity_id
_entity_poly.type
_entity_poly.pdbx_seq_one_letter_code
_entity_poly.pdbx_strand_id
1 'polypeptide(L)'
;ERALYYTRGDSNDHDAATWPGPGGLDPMLDPRDYFAAHTQGTRYAIPWATWYVSGGKDGQEPPESQKQRMKLYDAARATADIKKRGELMKQVFDLGAEAFETIGVCLAVNSFGICKNNLQNVPKSYPNAWSWPNPGPALPQQFFFTKT
;
A
#
# COMPACT_ATOMS: atom_id res chain seq x y z
N GLU A 1 3.11 18.57 11.84
CA GLU A 1 4.28 17.78 12.21
C GLU A 1 4.00 16.28 12.01
N ARG A 2 4.95 15.51 11.43
CA ARG A 2 4.72 14.12 11.04
C ARG A 2 4.42 13.21 12.24
N ALA A 3 5.08 13.43 13.37
CA ALA A 3 4.84 12.66 14.59
C ALA A 3 3.40 12.82 15.08
N LEU A 4 2.88 14.04 15.10
CA LEU A 4 1.50 14.32 15.48
C LEU A 4 0.49 13.64 14.54
N TYR A 5 0.78 13.62 13.24
CA TYR A 5 -0.05 12.91 12.25
C TYR A 5 -0.18 11.42 12.58
N TYR A 6 0.94 10.77 12.91
CA TYR A 6 0.91 9.37 13.31
C TYR A 6 0.17 9.15 14.62
N THR A 7 0.45 9.96 15.64
CA THR A 7 -0.22 9.84 16.95
C THR A 7 -1.74 9.95 16.81
N ARG A 8 -2.23 10.94 16.05
CA ARG A 8 -3.68 11.08 15.80
C ARG A 8 -4.25 9.94 14.97
N GLY A 9 -3.52 9.47 13.95
CA GLY A 9 -3.90 8.30 13.16
C GLY A 9 -4.03 7.04 14.02
N ASP A 10 -3.03 6.77 14.83
CA ASP A 10 -2.98 5.56 15.68
C ASP A 10 -4.06 5.57 16.77
N SER A 11 -4.40 6.75 17.29
CA SER A 11 -5.51 6.93 18.24
C SER A 11 -6.89 7.05 17.59
N ASN A 12 -6.97 7.01 16.26
CA ASN A 12 -8.21 7.24 15.50
C ASN A 12 -8.88 8.58 15.81
N ASP A 13 -8.06 9.61 16.12
CA ASP A 13 -8.49 10.97 16.49
C ASP A 13 -8.41 11.90 15.27
N HIS A 14 -9.19 11.61 14.23
CA HIS A 14 -9.30 12.44 13.03
C HIS A 14 -10.51 12.06 12.18
N ASP A 15 -11.09 13.01 11.48
CA ASP A 15 -12.22 12.79 10.56
C ASP A 15 -11.74 12.44 9.15
N ALA A 16 -10.59 12.97 8.73
CA ALA A 16 -9.98 12.71 7.43
C ALA A 16 -8.46 12.79 7.51
N ALA A 17 -7.78 12.01 6.69
CA ALA A 17 -6.33 11.99 6.61
C ALA A 17 -5.87 12.07 5.14
N THR A 18 -4.83 12.84 4.86
CA THR A 18 -4.18 12.85 3.56
C THR A 18 -2.80 12.22 3.67
N TRP A 19 -2.54 11.23 2.81
CA TRP A 19 -1.27 10.53 2.77
C TRP A 19 -0.93 10.08 1.35
N PRO A 20 0.34 10.00 0.96
CA PRO A 20 0.72 9.37 -0.30
C PRO A 20 0.25 7.92 -0.34
N GLY A 21 -0.32 7.50 -1.45
CA GLY A 21 -0.64 6.09 -1.68
C GLY A 21 0.61 5.20 -1.64
N PRO A 22 0.45 3.87 -1.59
CA PRO A 22 1.56 2.92 -1.52
C PRO A 22 2.44 2.95 -2.78
N GLY A 23 1.94 3.50 -3.89
CA GLY A 23 2.64 3.57 -5.16
C GLY A 23 2.96 2.19 -5.74
N GLY A 24 2.31 1.15 -5.25
CA GLY A 24 2.54 -0.22 -5.67
C GLY A 24 1.94 -0.51 -7.05
N LEU A 25 2.59 -1.41 -7.79
CA LEU A 25 2.07 -1.96 -9.04
C LEU A 25 1.16 -3.15 -8.80
N ASP A 26 1.18 -3.71 -7.58
CA ASP A 26 0.38 -4.86 -7.19
C ASP A 26 -0.40 -4.59 -5.90
N PRO A 27 -1.71 -4.35 -5.99
CA PRO A 27 -2.56 -4.14 -4.83
C PRO A 27 -2.72 -5.37 -3.92
N MET A 28 -2.30 -6.56 -4.37
CA MET A 28 -2.21 -7.74 -3.50
C MET A 28 -1.14 -7.60 -2.42
N LEU A 29 -0.07 -6.85 -2.71
CA LEU A 29 1.02 -6.61 -1.74
C LEU A 29 0.64 -5.54 -0.71
N ASP A 30 -0.17 -4.58 -1.12
CA ASP A 30 -0.57 -3.48 -0.24
C ASP A 30 -2.01 -3.00 -0.54
N PRO A 31 -3.02 -3.66 0.06
CA PRO A 31 -4.43 -3.38 -0.21
C PRO A 31 -5.02 -2.24 0.63
N ARG A 32 -4.20 -1.48 1.38
CA ARG A 32 -4.65 -0.51 2.40
C ARG A 32 -5.58 0.59 1.89
N ASP A 33 -5.57 0.87 0.58
CA ASP A 33 -6.42 1.89 -0.01
C ASP A 33 -7.83 1.36 -0.37
N TYR A 34 -8.05 0.05 -0.26
CA TYR A 34 -9.30 -0.60 -0.63
C TYR A 34 -10.10 -1.12 0.55
N PHE A 35 -9.44 -1.33 1.69
CA PHE A 35 -10.06 -1.66 2.98
C PHE A 35 -9.05 -1.47 4.12
N ALA A 36 -9.53 -1.49 5.37
CA ALA A 36 -8.69 -1.35 6.56
C ALA A 36 -7.85 -2.62 6.78
N ALA A 37 -6.69 -2.72 6.10
CA ALA A 37 -5.87 -3.92 6.02
C ALA A 37 -4.73 -3.99 7.03
N HIS A 38 -4.18 -2.84 7.43
CA HIS A 38 -2.98 -2.75 8.26
C HIS A 38 -3.15 -1.74 9.38
N THR A 39 -2.71 -2.08 10.59
CA THR A 39 -2.76 -1.17 11.74
C THR A 39 -1.90 0.09 11.54
N GLN A 40 -0.71 -0.03 10.94
CA GLN A 40 0.18 1.12 10.71
C GLN A 40 0.07 1.72 9.31
N GLY A 41 -0.27 0.91 8.32
CA GLY A 41 -0.35 1.33 6.92
C GLY A 41 -1.67 2.00 6.56
N THR A 42 -2.76 1.52 7.09
CA THR A 42 -4.08 2.12 6.95
C THR A 42 -4.13 3.44 7.70
N ARG A 43 -4.67 4.48 7.06
CA ARG A 43 -4.75 5.84 7.63
C ARG A 43 -6.17 6.21 8.05
N TYR A 44 -7.07 5.27 8.04
CA TYR A 44 -8.45 5.38 8.50
C TYR A 44 -8.86 4.08 9.19
N ALA A 45 -9.85 4.16 10.08
CA ALA A 45 -10.46 3.00 10.73
C ALA A 45 -9.44 2.00 11.33
N ILE A 46 -8.41 2.48 12.02
CA ILE A 46 -7.40 1.66 12.70
C ILE A 46 -8.02 0.56 13.58
N PRO A 47 -9.10 0.79 14.35
CA PRO A 47 -9.75 -0.26 15.13
C PRO A 47 -10.26 -1.44 14.27
N TRP A 48 -10.72 -1.20 13.03
CA TRP A 48 -11.13 -2.27 12.11
C TRP A 48 -9.93 -3.06 11.57
N ALA A 49 -8.83 -2.35 11.28
CA ALA A 49 -7.59 -3.01 10.87
C ALA A 49 -7.03 -3.87 12.01
N THR A 50 -7.09 -3.40 13.25
CA THR A 50 -6.70 -4.16 14.44
C THR A 50 -7.55 -5.41 14.59
N TRP A 51 -8.86 -5.32 14.42
CA TRP A 51 -9.77 -6.45 14.44
C TRP A 51 -9.42 -7.50 13.39
N TYR A 52 -9.17 -7.07 12.17
CA TYR A 52 -8.81 -7.97 11.06
C TYR A 52 -7.48 -8.69 11.32
N VAL A 53 -6.43 -7.95 11.69
CA VAL A 53 -5.09 -8.51 11.93
C VAL A 53 -5.06 -9.44 13.14
N SER A 54 -5.85 -9.15 14.19
CA SER A 54 -5.94 -9.99 15.39
C SER A 54 -6.85 -11.21 15.22
N GLY A 55 -7.52 -11.35 14.08
CA GLY A 55 -8.52 -12.41 13.88
C GLY A 55 -9.75 -12.25 14.77
N GLY A 56 -10.16 -11.01 15.02
CA GLY A 56 -11.35 -10.67 15.78
C GLY A 56 -11.17 -10.64 17.31
N LYS A 57 -9.91 -10.70 17.80
CA LYS A 57 -9.63 -10.71 19.25
C LYS A 57 -9.52 -9.32 19.86
N ASP A 58 -9.05 -8.36 19.07
CA ASP A 58 -8.80 -6.99 19.50
C ASP A 58 -9.37 -6.02 18.47
N GLY A 59 -9.52 -4.76 18.87
CA GLY A 59 -10.04 -3.71 18.01
C GLY A 59 -11.55 -3.62 18.03
N GLN A 60 -12.12 -3.15 16.95
CA GLN A 60 -13.57 -3.00 16.77
C GLN A 60 -14.01 -3.80 15.54
N GLU A 61 -15.09 -4.56 15.67
CA GLU A 61 -15.67 -5.29 14.56
C GLU A 61 -16.12 -4.31 13.45
N PRO A 62 -15.63 -4.48 12.20
CA PRO A 62 -15.97 -3.62 11.11
C PRO A 62 -17.37 -3.91 10.55
N PRO A 63 -17.96 -2.95 9.81
CA PRO A 63 -19.23 -3.17 9.12
C PRO A 63 -19.10 -4.28 8.07
N GLU A 64 -20.26 -4.82 7.63
CA GLU A 64 -20.30 -5.98 6.74
C GLU A 64 -19.58 -5.73 5.41
N SER A 65 -19.64 -4.52 4.85
CA SER A 65 -18.93 -4.15 3.63
C SER A 65 -17.41 -4.29 3.75
N GLN A 66 -16.85 -3.93 4.90
CA GLN A 66 -15.44 -4.12 5.22
C GLN A 66 -15.09 -5.61 5.39
N LYS A 67 -15.90 -6.34 6.16
CA LYS A 67 -15.70 -7.80 6.36
C LYS A 67 -15.76 -8.56 5.04
N GLN A 68 -16.63 -8.18 4.13
CA GLN A 68 -16.72 -8.79 2.81
C GLN A 68 -15.43 -8.57 2.01
N ARG A 69 -14.88 -7.35 1.99
CA ARG A 69 -13.58 -7.06 1.33
C ARG A 69 -12.45 -7.85 1.94
N MET A 70 -12.38 -7.96 3.27
CA MET A 70 -11.40 -8.77 3.99
C MET A 70 -11.47 -10.25 3.58
N LYS A 71 -12.68 -10.84 3.56
CA LYS A 71 -12.90 -12.23 3.13
C LYS A 71 -12.48 -12.47 1.67
N LEU A 72 -12.83 -11.55 0.77
CA LEU A 72 -12.45 -11.64 -0.65
C LEU A 72 -10.94 -11.54 -0.84
N TYR A 73 -10.27 -10.66 -0.10
CA TYR A 73 -8.82 -10.53 -0.13
C TYR A 73 -8.13 -11.79 0.41
N ASP A 74 -8.59 -12.35 1.52
CA ASP A 74 -8.05 -13.61 2.06
C ASP A 74 -8.24 -14.77 1.08
N ALA A 75 -9.39 -14.85 0.42
CA ALA A 75 -9.64 -15.83 -0.65
C ALA A 75 -8.70 -15.61 -1.85
N ALA A 76 -8.44 -14.36 -2.23
CA ALA A 76 -7.48 -14.03 -3.29
C ALA A 76 -6.05 -14.46 -2.92
N ARG A 77 -5.62 -14.20 -1.69
CA ARG A 77 -4.31 -14.65 -1.19
C ARG A 77 -4.14 -16.17 -1.18
N ALA A 78 -5.21 -16.90 -0.88
CA ALA A 78 -5.21 -18.36 -0.85
C ALA A 78 -5.32 -19.00 -2.24
N THR A 79 -5.56 -18.23 -3.30
CA THR A 79 -5.82 -18.72 -4.65
C THR A 79 -4.54 -18.68 -5.49
N ALA A 80 -4.09 -19.84 -6.00
CA ALA A 80 -2.95 -19.94 -6.91
C ALA A 80 -3.27 -19.50 -8.35
N ASP A 81 -4.51 -19.68 -8.79
CA ASP A 81 -4.97 -19.29 -10.13
C ASP A 81 -4.99 -17.78 -10.28
N ILE A 82 -4.16 -17.26 -11.18
CA ILE A 82 -3.99 -15.82 -11.41
C ILE A 82 -5.28 -15.16 -11.88
N LYS A 83 -6.05 -15.82 -12.76
CA LYS A 83 -7.30 -15.28 -13.29
C LYS A 83 -8.35 -15.15 -12.17
N LYS A 84 -8.55 -16.21 -11.42
CA LYS A 84 -9.48 -16.24 -10.29
C LYS A 84 -9.07 -15.22 -9.20
N ARG A 85 -7.77 -15.09 -8.94
CA ARG A 85 -7.24 -14.07 -8.03
C ARG A 85 -7.60 -12.67 -8.49
N GLY A 86 -7.43 -12.38 -9.79
CA GLY A 86 -7.80 -11.10 -10.39
C GLY A 86 -9.32 -10.81 -10.28
N GLU A 87 -10.17 -11.81 -10.47
CA GLU A 87 -11.63 -11.70 -10.33
C GLU A 87 -12.03 -11.40 -8.87
N LEU A 88 -11.38 -12.01 -7.89
CA LEU A 88 -11.60 -11.73 -6.47
C LEU A 88 -11.14 -10.32 -6.10
N MET A 89 -9.95 -9.90 -6.56
CA MET A 89 -9.45 -8.54 -6.30
C MET A 89 -10.32 -7.48 -6.98
N LYS A 90 -10.85 -7.75 -8.17
CA LYS A 90 -11.81 -6.84 -8.80
C LYS A 90 -13.02 -6.58 -7.92
N GLN A 91 -13.57 -7.61 -7.27
CA GLN A 91 -14.69 -7.44 -6.34
C GLN A 91 -14.30 -6.58 -5.12
N VAL A 92 -13.07 -6.74 -4.61
CA VAL A 92 -12.56 -5.86 -3.54
C VAL A 92 -12.53 -4.40 -3.98
N PHE A 93 -12.09 -4.14 -5.23
CA PHE A 93 -12.05 -2.78 -5.78
C PHE A 93 -13.44 -2.19 -6.00
N ASP A 94 -14.34 -2.97 -6.57
CA ASP A 94 -15.73 -2.52 -6.83
C ASP A 94 -16.41 -2.13 -5.50
N LEU A 95 -16.34 -2.98 -4.48
CA LEU A 95 -16.86 -2.70 -3.14
C LEU A 95 -16.16 -1.53 -2.44
N GLY A 96 -14.84 -1.38 -2.65
CA GLY A 96 -14.08 -0.24 -2.11
C GLY A 96 -14.51 1.07 -2.75
N ALA A 97 -14.77 1.08 -4.06
CA ALA A 97 -15.27 2.24 -4.77
C ALA A 97 -16.68 2.64 -4.34
N GLU A 98 -17.55 1.67 -4.10
CA GLU A 98 -18.92 1.91 -3.58
C GLU A 98 -18.89 2.48 -2.15
N ALA A 99 -17.99 1.99 -1.30
CA ALA A 99 -17.85 2.47 0.07
C ALA A 99 -17.30 3.89 0.18
N PHE A 100 -16.55 4.34 -0.83
CA PHE A 100 -16.00 5.69 -0.96
C PHE A 100 -15.20 6.17 0.28
N GLU A 101 -14.46 5.26 0.90
CA GLU A 101 -13.68 5.53 2.12
C GLU A 101 -12.31 6.15 1.81
N THR A 102 -11.82 5.94 0.59
CA THR A 102 -10.55 6.48 0.11
C THR A 102 -10.74 7.21 -1.21
N ILE A 103 -10.21 8.43 -1.29
CA ILE A 103 -10.34 9.30 -2.47
C ILE A 103 -8.97 9.53 -3.08
N GLY A 104 -8.77 9.10 -4.32
CA GLY A 104 -7.58 9.43 -5.09
C GLY A 104 -7.63 10.87 -5.57
N VAL A 105 -6.69 11.70 -5.09
CA VAL A 105 -6.65 13.14 -5.42
C VAL A 105 -5.81 13.40 -6.66
N CYS A 106 -4.63 12.74 -6.77
CA CYS A 106 -3.73 12.90 -7.90
C CYS A 106 -2.83 11.67 -8.08
N LEU A 107 -2.32 11.48 -9.27
CA LEU A 107 -1.26 10.52 -9.52
C LEU A 107 0.09 11.12 -9.16
N ALA A 108 0.97 10.30 -8.58
CA ALA A 108 2.34 10.69 -8.34
C ALA A 108 3.07 10.94 -9.69
N VAL A 109 3.84 11.99 -9.75
CA VAL A 109 4.77 12.21 -10.87
C VAL A 109 5.97 11.29 -10.72
N ASN A 110 6.62 10.96 -11.83
CA ASN A 110 7.88 10.23 -11.81
C ASN A 110 8.93 11.02 -11.01
N SER A 111 9.59 10.36 -10.07
CA SER A 111 10.77 10.90 -9.42
C SER A 111 12.02 10.68 -10.29
N PHE A 112 13.12 11.32 -9.91
CA PHE A 112 14.40 11.19 -10.62
C PHE A 112 15.54 11.02 -9.63
N GLY A 113 16.59 10.35 -10.08
CA GLY A 113 17.87 10.26 -9.40
C GLY A 113 18.95 10.98 -10.20
N ILE A 114 19.96 11.49 -9.49
CA ILE A 114 21.14 12.11 -10.08
C ILE A 114 22.36 11.26 -9.74
N CYS A 115 23.15 10.92 -10.76
CA CYS A 115 24.39 10.20 -10.57
C CYS A 115 25.52 10.88 -11.35
N LYS A 116 26.76 10.60 -10.97
CA LYS A 116 27.93 11.06 -11.73
C LYS A 116 28.01 10.34 -13.06
N ASN A 117 28.52 11.03 -14.12
CA ASN A 117 28.62 10.48 -15.46
C ASN A 117 29.54 9.23 -15.55
N ASN A 118 30.50 9.10 -14.65
CA ASN A 118 31.38 7.94 -14.59
C ASN A 118 30.86 6.80 -13.67
N LEU A 119 29.66 6.93 -13.11
CA LEU A 119 28.99 5.83 -12.41
C LEU A 119 28.27 4.97 -13.45
N GLN A 120 28.65 3.70 -13.51
CA GLN A 120 28.14 2.76 -14.50
C GLN A 120 27.17 1.76 -13.90
N ASN A 121 26.45 1.09 -14.78
CA ASN A 121 25.45 0.07 -14.46
C ASN A 121 24.26 0.59 -13.66
N VAL A 122 24.02 1.89 -13.72
CA VAL A 122 22.81 2.50 -13.12
C VAL A 122 21.64 2.31 -14.10
N PRO A 123 20.53 1.71 -13.69
CA PRO A 123 19.38 1.55 -14.58
C PRO A 123 18.78 2.91 -14.92
N LYS A 124 18.33 3.07 -16.19
CA LYS A 124 17.70 4.31 -16.66
C LYS A 124 16.34 4.57 -15.99
N SER A 125 15.65 3.52 -15.59
CA SER A 125 14.39 3.58 -14.86
C SER A 125 14.19 2.32 -14.03
N TYR A 126 13.49 2.44 -12.92
CA TYR A 126 13.10 1.32 -12.06
C TYR A 126 11.87 1.69 -11.23
N PRO A 127 11.11 0.71 -10.72
CA PRO A 127 9.96 0.97 -9.89
C PRO A 127 10.33 1.70 -8.61
N ASN A 128 9.51 2.69 -8.23
CA ASN A 128 9.61 3.38 -6.95
C ASN A 128 8.27 3.25 -6.23
N ALA A 129 8.21 2.37 -5.24
CA ALA A 129 7.03 2.14 -4.45
C ALA A 129 7.42 1.77 -3.02
N TRP A 130 6.46 1.88 -2.10
CA TRP A 130 6.69 1.47 -0.71
C TRP A 130 7.05 -0.03 -0.61
N SER A 131 6.44 -0.87 -1.42
CA SER A 131 6.73 -2.31 -1.51
C SER A 131 8.10 -2.62 -2.13
N TRP A 132 8.70 -1.67 -2.82
CA TRP A 132 10.02 -1.77 -3.46
C TRP A 132 10.88 -0.57 -3.10
N PRO A 133 11.37 -0.53 -1.85
CA PRO A 133 12.06 0.64 -1.34
C PRO A 133 13.39 0.87 -2.05
N ASN A 134 13.61 2.12 -2.44
CA ASN A 134 14.86 2.56 -3.03
C ASN A 134 16.03 2.44 -2.02
N PRO A 135 17.24 2.07 -2.48
CA PRO A 135 17.62 1.83 -3.88
C PRO A 135 17.58 0.34 -4.30
N GLY A 136 16.89 -0.52 -3.56
CA GLY A 136 16.86 -1.98 -3.78
C GLY A 136 16.64 -2.39 -5.24
N PRO A 137 15.59 -1.91 -5.94
CA PRO A 137 15.33 -2.29 -7.32
C PRO A 137 16.41 -1.86 -8.32
N ALA A 138 17.25 -0.90 -7.95
CA ALA A 138 18.37 -0.45 -8.78
C ALA A 138 19.58 -1.36 -8.72
N LEU A 139 19.64 -2.29 -7.75
CA LEU A 139 20.77 -3.19 -7.51
C LEU A 139 22.10 -2.47 -7.33
N PRO A 140 22.25 -1.53 -6.37
CA PRO A 140 23.41 -0.66 -6.23
C PRO A 140 24.72 -1.41 -5.99
N GLN A 141 24.67 -2.64 -5.52
CA GLN A 141 25.85 -3.52 -5.38
C GLN A 141 26.51 -3.85 -6.73
N GLN A 142 25.85 -3.58 -7.85
CA GLN A 142 26.39 -3.75 -9.20
C GLN A 142 26.94 -2.46 -9.81
N PHE A 143 26.85 -1.33 -9.09
CA PHE A 143 27.37 -0.06 -9.59
C PHE A 143 28.90 -0.02 -9.46
N PHE A 144 29.55 0.62 -10.41
CA PHE A 144 30.99 0.83 -10.36
C PHE A 144 31.38 2.17 -11.02
N PHE A 145 32.51 2.69 -10.62
CA PHE A 145 33.07 3.89 -11.24
C PHE A 145 34.08 3.51 -12.32
N THR A 146 33.96 4.13 -13.49
CA THR A 146 35.05 4.11 -14.48
C THR A 146 36.06 5.18 -14.14
N LYS A 147 37.34 4.93 -14.52
CA LYS A 147 38.38 5.98 -14.44
C LYS A 147 37.99 7.12 -15.37
N THR A 148 38.06 8.32 -14.87
CA THR A 148 37.96 9.56 -15.67
C THR A 148 39.19 9.73 -16.50
#